data_3f219b12af4fd948c214b83345b92778
#
_entry.id   3f219b12af4fd948c214b83345b92778
#
_cell.length_a   1.000
_cell.length_b   1.000
_cell.length_c   1.000
_cell.angle_alpha   90.00
_cell.angle_beta   90.00
_cell.angle_gamma   90.00
#
_symmetry.space_group_name_H-M   'P 1'
#
loop_
_entity.id
_entity.type
_entity.pdbx_description
1 polymer ?
#
loop_
_entity_poly.entity_id
_entity_poly.type
_entity_poly.pdbx_seq_one_letter_code
_entity_poly.pdbx_strand_id
1 'polypeptide(L)'
;MKSISLDITKATQFLSEGAVKAYESQVAAAQEALENGTCPGNDFLGWLHLPSSITPEFIAELQSVANTLREKCEVVVVAGIGGSYLGARAVIEALGNSFAWLVQDKKNPTVVFAGNNIGEDYLAELTDYLKDKKFGVINISKSGTTTETALAFRLLKKQCEEQRGKEEAKDVIVAITDAHKGAARAAATKEGYKTFVIPDNVGGRFSVLTPVGLLPIAVAGFDIKAIVGGAADMEKATGKDVPFAENPAAIYAAVRNALYAEAGKKIEILVNFQPKLHYMSEWWKQLYGESEGKDGKGIFPAACDFTTDLHSMGQWIQEGERSIFETVISIETPEKSLLFPHDEENLDGLNFLAGKRVDEVNKMAELGTRLAHVDGGVPNIRVSVPQLNEYYLGQIIYFFEIACGISGNLLAVNPFNQPGVEAYKKNMFALLNKPGYEAESAAIQKRLAEEK
;
A
#
# COMPACT_ATOMS: atom_id res chain seq x y z
N MET A 1 14.36 7.31 19.27
CA MET A 1 12.96 6.86 19.39
C MET A 1 12.92 5.34 19.37
N LYS A 2 11.87 4.73 19.95
CA LYS A 2 11.63 3.28 19.83
C LYS A 2 11.34 2.99 18.35
N SER A 3 11.88 1.94 17.78
CA SER A 3 11.59 1.52 16.38
C SER A 3 10.50 0.46 16.37
N ILE A 4 9.96 0.16 15.19
CA ILE A 4 9.15 -1.06 15.02
C ILE A 4 10.01 -2.26 15.37
N SER A 5 9.39 -3.33 15.86
CA SER A 5 10.10 -4.54 16.27
C SER A 5 9.41 -5.78 15.73
N LEU A 6 10.21 -6.83 15.49
CA LEU A 6 9.77 -8.10 14.93
C LEU A 6 9.88 -9.22 15.97
N ASP A 7 8.80 -9.96 16.17
CA ASP A 7 8.77 -11.20 16.96
C ASP A 7 8.41 -12.39 16.07
N ILE A 8 9.35 -13.31 15.90
CA ILE A 8 9.21 -14.53 15.09
C ILE A 8 9.09 -15.80 15.94
N THR A 9 9.07 -15.69 17.28
CA THR A 9 9.13 -16.83 18.19
C THR A 9 8.00 -17.83 17.97
N LYS A 10 6.81 -17.35 17.54
CA LYS A 10 5.65 -18.19 17.24
C LYS A 10 5.62 -18.69 15.79
N ALA A 11 6.57 -18.29 14.96
CA ALA A 11 6.77 -18.83 13.62
C ALA A 11 7.89 -19.89 13.61
N THR A 12 8.98 -19.64 14.34
CA THR A 12 10.16 -20.53 14.35
C THR A 12 9.91 -21.90 14.98
N GLN A 13 8.92 -22.04 15.86
CA GLN A 13 8.55 -23.34 16.42
C GLN A 13 7.96 -24.35 15.39
N PHE A 14 7.68 -23.88 14.17
CA PHE A 14 7.23 -24.71 13.03
C PHE A 14 8.37 -25.04 12.06
N LEU A 15 9.58 -24.65 12.38
CA LEU A 15 10.78 -24.83 11.57
C LEU A 15 11.82 -25.66 12.35
N SER A 16 12.76 -26.25 11.63
CA SER A 16 13.91 -26.88 12.26
C SER A 16 14.81 -25.85 12.97
N GLU A 17 15.55 -26.31 13.95
CA GLU A 17 16.48 -25.44 14.68
C GLU A 17 17.51 -24.83 13.72
N GLY A 18 17.64 -23.50 13.76
CA GLY A 18 18.55 -22.77 12.90
C GLY A 18 18.05 -22.50 11.47
N ALA A 19 16.85 -22.92 11.09
CA ALA A 19 16.30 -22.75 9.73
C ALA A 19 16.34 -21.30 9.25
N VAL A 20 15.95 -20.35 10.10
CA VAL A 20 16.01 -18.92 9.76
C VAL A 20 17.45 -18.44 9.60
N LYS A 21 18.34 -18.86 10.50
CA LYS A 21 19.77 -18.50 10.43
C LYS A 21 20.46 -19.07 9.18
N ALA A 22 20.00 -20.21 8.68
CA ALA A 22 20.52 -20.80 7.45
C ALA A 22 20.39 -19.88 6.22
N TYR A 23 19.49 -18.90 6.25
CA TYR A 23 19.34 -17.87 5.22
C TYR A 23 20.31 -16.71 5.32
N GLU A 24 21.09 -16.56 6.41
CA GLU A 24 21.95 -15.39 6.67
C GLU A 24 22.85 -15.07 5.48
N SER A 25 23.55 -16.06 4.92
CA SER A 25 24.44 -15.86 3.77
C SER A 25 23.69 -15.49 2.48
N GLN A 26 22.53 -16.06 2.27
CA GLN A 26 21.70 -15.77 1.09
C GLN A 26 21.08 -14.37 1.20
N VAL A 27 20.64 -13.96 2.39
CA VAL A 27 20.15 -12.62 2.68
C VAL A 27 21.26 -11.59 2.47
N ALA A 28 22.46 -11.84 2.99
CA ALA A 28 23.61 -10.95 2.78
C ALA A 28 23.92 -10.79 1.27
N ALA A 29 23.92 -11.89 0.51
CA ALA A 29 24.11 -11.85 -0.94
C ALA A 29 22.99 -11.07 -1.65
N ALA A 30 21.72 -11.23 -1.23
CA ALA A 30 20.59 -10.50 -1.78
C ALA A 30 20.70 -8.99 -1.49
N GLN A 31 21.06 -8.60 -0.27
CA GLN A 31 21.29 -7.19 0.08
C GLN A 31 22.46 -6.59 -0.71
N GLU A 32 23.55 -7.32 -0.85
CA GLU A 32 24.69 -6.86 -1.66
C GLU A 32 24.32 -6.71 -3.14
N ALA A 33 23.50 -7.62 -3.67
CA ALA A 33 23.02 -7.54 -5.04
C ALA A 33 22.08 -6.34 -5.26
N LEU A 34 21.23 -5.99 -4.29
CA LEU A 34 20.40 -4.79 -4.32
C LEU A 34 21.28 -3.53 -4.31
N GLU A 35 22.24 -3.43 -3.38
CA GLU A 35 23.15 -2.28 -3.24
C GLU A 35 24.04 -2.06 -4.47
N ASN A 36 24.58 -3.14 -5.02
CA ASN A 36 25.49 -3.08 -6.18
C ASN A 36 24.73 -3.04 -7.52
N GLY A 37 23.40 -3.10 -7.52
CA GLY A 37 22.61 -3.11 -8.74
C GLY A 37 22.86 -4.34 -9.63
N THR A 38 23.13 -5.49 -9.03
CA THR A 38 23.42 -6.75 -9.74
C THR A 38 22.26 -7.76 -9.70
N CYS A 39 21.19 -7.43 -8.98
CA CYS A 39 19.99 -8.26 -8.90
C CYS A 39 19.14 -8.18 -10.19
N PRO A 40 18.28 -9.17 -10.46
CA PRO A 40 17.28 -9.08 -11.51
C PRO A 40 16.37 -7.85 -11.32
N GLY A 41 16.19 -7.05 -12.38
CA GLY A 41 15.36 -5.84 -12.36
C GLY A 41 16.04 -4.62 -11.73
N ASN A 42 17.37 -4.59 -11.71
CA ASN A 42 18.19 -3.50 -11.18
C ASN A 42 17.90 -2.12 -11.79
N ASP A 43 17.22 -2.05 -12.94
CA ASP A 43 16.72 -0.79 -13.51
C ASP A 43 15.68 -0.08 -12.61
N PHE A 44 15.15 -0.77 -11.59
CA PHE A 44 14.08 -0.28 -10.70
C PHE A 44 14.50 -0.19 -9.23
N LEU A 45 15.73 0.18 -8.93
CA LEU A 45 16.26 0.31 -7.56
C LEU A 45 16.22 1.74 -7.00
N GLY A 46 15.60 2.70 -7.68
CA GLY A 46 15.55 4.10 -7.23
C GLY A 46 14.81 4.32 -5.92
N TRP A 47 14.09 3.33 -5.41
CA TRP A 47 13.44 3.36 -4.09
C TRP A 47 14.39 3.05 -2.94
N LEU A 48 15.50 2.34 -3.18
CA LEU A 48 16.38 1.77 -2.15
C LEU A 48 16.95 2.84 -1.21
N HIS A 49 17.46 3.94 -1.78
CA HIS A 49 18.00 5.08 -1.00
C HIS A 49 17.14 6.34 -1.14
N LEU A 50 15.88 6.16 -1.55
CA LEU A 50 14.97 7.27 -1.73
C LEU A 50 14.72 8.04 -0.43
N PRO A 51 14.44 7.40 0.73
CA PRO A 51 14.14 8.14 1.95
C PRO A 51 15.25 9.08 2.38
N SER A 52 16.51 8.63 2.36
CA SER A 52 17.67 9.43 2.74
C SER A 52 18.06 10.48 1.69
N SER A 53 17.62 10.35 0.44
CA SER A 53 17.91 11.28 -0.65
C SER A 53 16.90 12.42 -0.79
N ILE A 54 15.74 12.33 -0.14
CA ILE A 54 14.70 13.38 -0.20
C ILE A 54 15.18 14.61 0.56
N THR A 55 15.29 15.74 -0.16
CA THR A 55 15.78 16.99 0.43
C THR A 55 14.67 17.79 1.11
N PRO A 56 15.01 18.65 2.10
CA PRO A 56 14.03 19.58 2.70
C PRO A 56 13.36 20.51 1.69
N GLU A 57 14.07 20.91 0.64
CA GLU A 57 13.57 21.78 -0.43
C GLU A 57 12.48 21.08 -1.23
N PHE A 58 12.68 19.78 -1.52
CA PHE A 58 11.68 18.98 -2.23
C PHE A 58 10.42 18.75 -1.37
N ILE A 59 10.57 18.52 -0.08
CA ILE A 59 9.45 18.48 0.86
C ILE A 59 8.71 19.82 0.88
N ALA A 60 9.44 20.94 0.91
CA ALA A 60 8.84 22.27 0.89
C ALA A 60 8.08 22.55 -0.41
N GLU A 61 8.58 22.10 -1.56
CA GLU A 61 7.90 22.20 -2.85
C GLU A 61 6.57 21.44 -2.86
N LEU A 62 6.58 20.16 -2.42
CA LEU A 62 5.38 19.35 -2.28
C LEU A 62 4.35 20.01 -1.35
N GLN A 63 4.83 20.51 -0.21
CA GLN A 63 3.97 21.18 0.78
C GLN A 63 3.36 22.48 0.23
N SER A 64 4.11 23.25 -0.56
CA SER A 64 3.60 24.48 -1.21
C SER A 64 2.44 24.16 -2.15
N VAL A 65 2.57 23.12 -2.97
CA VAL A 65 1.50 22.69 -3.89
C VAL A 65 0.31 22.11 -3.11
N ALA A 66 0.58 21.32 -2.08
CA ALA A 66 -0.47 20.80 -1.20
C ALA A 66 -1.26 21.95 -0.53
N ASN A 67 -0.59 22.99 -0.05
CA ASN A 67 -1.24 24.17 0.55
C ASN A 67 -2.13 24.90 -0.46
N THR A 68 -1.68 25.08 -1.70
CA THR A 68 -2.52 25.67 -2.77
C THR A 68 -3.80 24.85 -2.99
N LEU A 69 -3.69 23.51 -3.05
CA LEU A 69 -4.88 22.65 -3.18
C LEU A 69 -5.78 22.71 -1.95
N ARG A 70 -5.20 22.78 -0.75
CA ARG A 70 -5.96 22.88 0.52
C ARG A 70 -6.72 24.20 0.63
N GLU A 71 -6.16 25.29 0.14
CA GLU A 71 -6.80 26.63 0.15
C GLU A 71 -7.91 26.74 -0.89
N LYS A 72 -7.72 26.12 -2.07
CA LYS A 72 -8.63 26.28 -3.20
C LYS A 72 -9.71 25.19 -3.33
N CYS A 73 -9.59 24.07 -2.61
CA CYS A 73 -10.45 22.90 -2.80
C CYS A 73 -11.09 22.41 -1.50
N GLU A 74 -12.37 22.03 -1.57
CA GLU A 74 -13.08 21.24 -0.54
C GLU A 74 -12.81 19.75 -0.71
N VAL A 75 -12.58 19.33 -1.96
CA VAL A 75 -12.31 17.93 -2.35
C VAL A 75 -11.13 17.89 -3.31
N VAL A 76 -10.23 16.94 -3.12
CA VAL A 76 -9.18 16.66 -4.10
C VAL A 76 -9.31 15.21 -4.54
N VAL A 77 -9.50 15.00 -5.84
CA VAL A 77 -9.62 13.67 -6.43
C VAL A 77 -8.26 13.23 -6.93
N VAL A 78 -7.77 12.10 -6.40
CA VAL A 78 -6.56 11.43 -6.86
C VAL A 78 -6.96 10.42 -7.93
N ALA A 79 -6.62 10.70 -9.17
CA ALA A 79 -6.86 9.81 -10.30
C ALA A 79 -5.63 8.92 -10.53
N GLY A 80 -5.73 7.64 -10.15
CA GLY A 80 -4.64 6.68 -10.24
C GLY A 80 -5.09 5.24 -9.95
N ILE A 81 -4.28 4.26 -10.33
CA ILE A 81 -4.53 2.83 -10.09
C ILE A 81 -3.28 2.13 -9.57
N GLY A 82 -3.46 1.03 -8.83
CA GLY A 82 -2.36 0.26 -8.25
C GLY A 82 -1.47 1.13 -7.37
N GLY A 83 -0.16 1.12 -7.61
CA GLY A 83 0.80 1.93 -6.85
C GLY A 83 0.58 3.44 -6.93
N SER A 84 -0.18 3.91 -7.93
CA SER A 84 -0.52 5.33 -8.07
C SER A 84 -1.63 5.81 -7.10
N TYR A 85 -2.23 4.91 -6.31
CA TYR A 85 -3.22 5.31 -5.30
C TYR A 85 -3.11 4.55 -3.97
N LEU A 86 -2.74 3.25 -4.01
CA LEU A 86 -2.81 2.38 -2.81
C LEU A 86 -1.95 2.90 -1.66
N GLY A 87 -0.71 3.29 -1.92
CA GLY A 87 0.18 3.78 -0.86
C GLY A 87 -0.29 5.09 -0.23
N ALA A 88 -0.73 6.06 -1.03
CA ALA A 88 -1.32 7.30 -0.52
C ALA A 88 -2.58 7.02 0.31
N ARG A 89 -3.46 6.16 -0.19
CA ARG A 89 -4.70 5.78 0.50
C ARG A 89 -4.42 5.06 1.81
N ALA A 90 -3.45 4.15 1.82
CA ALA A 90 -3.03 3.44 3.03
C ALA A 90 -2.65 4.39 4.16
N VAL A 91 -1.83 5.41 3.86
CA VAL A 91 -1.41 6.40 4.85
C VAL A 91 -2.56 7.32 5.27
N ILE A 92 -3.32 7.84 4.31
CA ILE A 92 -4.44 8.76 4.57
C ILE A 92 -5.52 8.10 5.44
N GLU A 93 -5.89 6.86 5.16
CA GLU A 93 -6.89 6.16 5.95
C GLU A 93 -6.35 5.71 7.31
N ALA A 94 -5.08 5.30 7.39
CA ALA A 94 -4.45 4.93 8.66
C ALA A 94 -4.38 6.09 9.65
N LEU A 95 -4.14 7.32 9.19
CA LEU A 95 -4.00 8.50 10.04
C LEU A 95 -5.32 9.29 10.17
N GLY A 96 -6.19 9.20 9.17
CA GLY A 96 -7.44 9.96 9.12
C GLY A 96 -8.43 9.58 10.21
N ASN A 97 -9.38 10.47 10.47
CA ASN A 97 -10.55 10.11 11.25
C ASN A 97 -11.41 9.15 10.41
N SER A 98 -11.81 8.00 10.98
CA SER A 98 -12.64 6.99 10.29
C SER A 98 -13.99 7.55 9.78
N PHE A 99 -14.45 8.66 10.32
CA PHE A 99 -15.66 9.39 9.93
C PHE A 99 -15.36 10.74 9.28
N ALA A 100 -14.16 10.94 8.74
CA ALA A 100 -13.74 12.23 8.16
C ALA A 100 -14.70 12.77 7.09
N TRP A 101 -15.33 11.88 6.33
CA TRP A 101 -16.30 12.23 5.29
C TRP A 101 -17.63 12.79 5.84
N LEU A 102 -17.96 12.55 7.12
CA LEU A 102 -19.13 13.11 7.84
C LEU A 102 -18.82 14.40 8.62
N VAL A 103 -17.55 14.71 8.85
CA VAL A 103 -17.15 15.90 9.62
C VAL A 103 -17.36 17.15 8.78
N GLN A 104 -18.07 18.15 9.30
CA GLN A 104 -18.42 19.37 8.56
C GLN A 104 -17.29 20.40 8.54
N ASP A 105 -16.68 20.70 9.66
CA ASP A 105 -15.62 21.73 9.76
C ASP A 105 -14.23 21.14 9.47
N LYS A 106 -13.93 20.96 8.20
CA LYS A 106 -12.66 20.40 7.75
C LYS A 106 -11.61 21.48 7.57
N LYS A 107 -10.45 21.29 8.17
CA LYS A 107 -9.25 22.12 7.91
C LYS A 107 -8.58 21.77 6.58
N ASN A 108 -8.78 20.55 6.09
CA ASN A 108 -8.16 20.01 4.89
C ASN A 108 -9.25 19.48 3.94
N PRO A 109 -9.02 19.48 2.62
CA PRO A 109 -9.95 18.89 1.68
C PRO A 109 -10.14 17.38 1.94
N THR A 110 -11.32 16.88 1.58
CA THR A 110 -11.50 15.43 1.50
C THR A 110 -10.71 14.91 0.31
N VAL A 111 -9.81 13.96 0.54
CA VAL A 111 -9.12 13.26 -0.54
C VAL A 111 -9.96 12.05 -0.94
N VAL A 112 -10.34 11.97 -2.22
CA VAL A 112 -11.10 10.87 -2.82
C VAL A 112 -10.26 10.24 -3.92
N PHE A 113 -10.49 8.97 -4.19
CA PHE A 113 -9.73 8.23 -5.21
C PHE A 113 -10.63 7.82 -6.36
N ALA A 114 -10.14 7.99 -7.60
CA ALA A 114 -10.82 7.60 -8.82
C ALA A 114 -9.84 6.99 -9.83
N GLY A 115 -10.36 6.34 -10.88
CA GLY A 115 -9.49 5.70 -11.87
C GLY A 115 -8.75 4.47 -11.34
N ASN A 116 -9.15 3.97 -10.19
CA ASN A 116 -8.72 2.69 -9.61
C ASN A 116 -9.70 1.55 -9.97
N ASN A 117 -10.75 1.87 -10.69
CA ASN A 117 -11.74 0.97 -11.27
C ASN A 117 -12.41 1.66 -12.47
N ILE A 118 -13.25 0.93 -13.19
CA ILE A 118 -14.09 1.43 -14.30
C ILE A 118 -15.58 1.19 -14.05
N GLY A 119 -15.98 1.14 -12.77
CA GLY A 119 -17.39 1.04 -12.38
C GLY A 119 -18.15 2.32 -12.76
N GLU A 120 -19.18 2.18 -13.60
CA GLU A 120 -19.95 3.31 -14.12
C GLU A 120 -20.69 4.04 -12.99
N ASP A 121 -21.34 3.31 -12.09
CA ASP A 121 -22.08 3.88 -10.95
C ASP A 121 -21.17 4.70 -10.05
N TYR A 122 -19.98 4.17 -9.70
CA TYR A 122 -19.01 4.89 -8.87
C TYR A 122 -18.59 6.22 -9.50
N LEU A 123 -18.29 6.24 -10.80
CA LEU A 123 -17.88 7.45 -11.50
C LEU A 123 -19.04 8.44 -11.66
N ALA A 124 -20.26 7.96 -11.93
CA ALA A 124 -21.45 8.79 -12.00
C ALA A 124 -21.76 9.44 -10.65
N GLU A 125 -21.79 8.67 -9.57
CA GLU A 125 -22.00 9.16 -8.19
C GLU A 125 -20.93 10.17 -7.77
N LEU A 126 -19.64 9.91 -8.11
CA LEU A 126 -18.57 10.84 -7.83
C LEU A 126 -18.76 12.16 -8.60
N THR A 127 -19.05 12.09 -9.90
CA THR A 127 -19.25 13.31 -10.70
C THR A 127 -20.49 14.09 -10.23
N ASP A 128 -21.55 13.41 -9.79
CA ASP A 128 -22.72 14.03 -9.18
C ASP A 128 -22.39 14.71 -7.84
N TYR A 129 -21.64 14.04 -6.97
CA TYR A 129 -21.18 14.62 -5.71
C TYR A 129 -20.33 15.88 -5.90
N LEU A 130 -19.52 15.91 -6.97
CA LEU A 130 -18.60 17.03 -7.25
C LEU A 130 -19.29 18.24 -7.87
N LYS A 131 -20.56 18.17 -8.31
CA LYS A 131 -21.29 19.27 -8.99
C LYS A 131 -21.28 20.57 -8.20
N ASP A 132 -21.46 20.47 -6.87
CA ASP A 132 -21.57 21.62 -5.98
C ASP A 132 -20.30 21.81 -5.12
N LYS A 133 -19.16 21.19 -5.50
CA LYS A 133 -17.92 21.23 -4.74
C LYS A 133 -16.82 22.00 -5.48
N LYS A 134 -16.07 22.77 -4.73
CA LYS A 134 -14.77 23.27 -5.21
C LYS A 134 -13.77 22.13 -5.16
N PHE A 135 -13.56 21.44 -6.29
CA PHE A 135 -12.62 20.31 -6.31
C PHE A 135 -11.40 20.58 -7.17
N GLY A 136 -10.32 19.83 -6.89
CA GLY A 136 -9.10 19.75 -7.68
C GLY A 136 -8.78 18.28 -8.01
N VAL A 137 -7.82 18.07 -8.90
CA VAL A 137 -7.43 16.73 -9.38
C VAL A 137 -5.91 16.55 -9.32
N ILE A 138 -5.47 15.45 -8.74
CA ILE A 138 -4.10 14.96 -8.86
C ILE A 138 -4.13 13.75 -9.79
N ASN A 139 -3.69 13.93 -11.03
CA ASN A 139 -3.61 12.88 -12.03
C ASN A 139 -2.27 12.17 -11.95
N ILE A 140 -2.26 10.90 -11.57
CA ILE A 140 -1.06 10.10 -11.35
C ILE A 140 -1.00 8.97 -12.38
N SER A 141 -0.23 9.18 -13.42
CA SER A 141 -0.02 8.17 -14.47
C SER A 141 1.29 8.42 -15.21
N LYS A 142 2.19 7.45 -15.22
CA LYS A 142 3.49 7.58 -15.91
C LYS A 142 3.29 7.79 -17.41
N SER A 143 2.50 6.93 -18.08
CA SER A 143 2.22 7.02 -19.52
C SER A 143 1.10 8.00 -19.87
N GLY A 144 0.11 8.15 -18.98
CA GLY A 144 -1.15 8.85 -19.27
C GLY A 144 -2.11 8.05 -20.14
N THR A 145 -1.83 6.77 -20.40
CA THR A 145 -2.64 5.90 -21.27
C THR A 145 -3.22 4.68 -20.54
N THR A 146 -2.99 4.56 -19.24
CA THR A 146 -3.66 3.55 -18.40
C THR A 146 -5.16 3.82 -18.47
N THR A 147 -5.93 2.86 -18.97
CA THR A 147 -7.33 3.05 -19.37
C THR A 147 -8.19 3.62 -18.24
N GLU A 148 -8.11 3.01 -17.07
CA GLU A 148 -8.90 3.37 -15.89
C GLU A 148 -8.64 4.81 -15.46
N THR A 149 -7.37 5.17 -15.29
CA THR A 149 -6.93 6.50 -14.88
C THR A 149 -7.23 7.55 -15.95
N ALA A 150 -6.97 7.24 -17.23
CA ALA A 150 -7.20 8.16 -18.34
C ALA A 150 -8.69 8.48 -18.53
N LEU A 151 -9.57 7.48 -18.34
CA LEU A 151 -11.03 7.63 -18.39
C LEU A 151 -11.50 8.56 -17.26
N ALA A 152 -11.13 8.25 -16.02
CA ALA A 152 -11.50 9.07 -14.87
C ALA A 152 -10.97 10.50 -15.00
N PHE A 153 -9.70 10.68 -15.37
CA PHE A 153 -9.11 12.00 -15.53
C PHE A 153 -9.80 12.81 -16.63
N ARG A 154 -10.19 12.21 -17.75
CA ARG A 154 -10.91 12.89 -18.82
C ARG A 154 -12.25 13.46 -18.36
N LEU A 155 -13.00 12.69 -17.57
CA LEU A 155 -14.28 13.14 -17.00
C LEU A 155 -14.06 14.26 -15.97
N LEU A 156 -13.16 14.06 -15.03
CA LEU A 156 -12.88 14.99 -13.95
C LEU A 156 -12.28 16.31 -14.46
N LYS A 157 -11.35 16.26 -15.43
CA LYS A 157 -10.79 17.45 -16.08
C LYS A 157 -11.89 18.28 -16.72
N LYS A 158 -12.75 17.66 -17.53
CA LYS A 158 -13.88 18.32 -18.21
C LYS A 158 -14.76 19.02 -17.19
N GLN A 159 -15.20 18.33 -16.15
CA GLN A 159 -16.06 18.87 -15.11
C GLN A 159 -15.38 20.01 -14.34
N CYS A 160 -14.11 19.87 -13.98
CA CYS A 160 -13.36 20.91 -13.29
C CYS A 160 -13.24 22.20 -14.14
N GLU A 161 -12.95 22.07 -15.44
CA GLU A 161 -12.87 23.18 -16.37
C GLU A 161 -14.26 23.85 -16.61
N GLU A 162 -15.34 23.08 -16.64
CA GLU A 162 -16.71 23.61 -16.77
C GLU A 162 -17.15 24.38 -15.52
N GLN A 163 -16.78 23.95 -14.34
CA GLN A 163 -17.16 24.61 -13.08
C GLN A 163 -16.29 25.84 -12.74
N ARG A 164 -14.99 25.80 -13.05
CA ARG A 164 -14.03 26.83 -12.62
C ARG A 164 -13.55 27.74 -13.75
N GLY A 165 -13.76 27.34 -15.01
CA GLY A 165 -13.04 27.88 -16.14
C GLY A 165 -11.61 27.35 -16.24
N LYS A 166 -11.05 27.39 -17.46
CA LYS A 166 -9.71 26.79 -17.74
C LYS A 166 -8.57 27.38 -16.92
N GLU A 167 -8.59 28.69 -16.72
CA GLU A 167 -7.51 29.41 -16.04
C GLU A 167 -7.45 29.05 -14.54
N GLU A 168 -8.58 28.92 -13.86
CA GLU A 168 -8.60 28.53 -12.47
C GLU A 168 -8.38 27.01 -12.32
N ALA A 169 -8.91 26.21 -13.23
CA ALA A 169 -8.74 24.74 -13.20
C ALA A 169 -7.26 24.33 -13.29
N LYS A 170 -6.42 25.02 -14.06
CA LYS A 170 -4.98 24.72 -14.15
C LYS A 170 -4.23 24.84 -12.83
N ASP A 171 -4.70 25.68 -11.92
CA ASP A 171 -4.08 25.88 -10.60
C ASP A 171 -4.40 24.76 -9.61
N VAL A 172 -5.46 23.99 -9.88
CA VAL A 172 -5.94 22.91 -9.02
C VAL A 172 -5.85 21.53 -9.67
N ILE A 173 -5.34 21.45 -10.90
CA ILE A 173 -4.98 20.19 -11.56
C ILE A 173 -3.47 20.02 -11.51
N VAL A 174 -3.03 18.93 -10.87
CA VAL A 174 -1.62 18.57 -10.78
C VAL A 174 -1.40 17.24 -11.51
N ALA A 175 -0.35 17.13 -12.32
CA ALA A 175 0.03 15.89 -12.97
C ALA A 175 1.32 15.31 -12.37
N ILE A 176 1.26 14.08 -11.89
CA ILE A 176 2.43 13.32 -11.48
C ILE A 176 2.65 12.25 -12.55
N THR A 177 3.72 12.42 -13.34
CA THR A 177 3.89 11.69 -14.60
C THR A 177 5.36 11.56 -14.99
N ASP A 178 5.64 10.97 -16.16
CA ASP A 178 6.98 10.89 -16.74
C ASP A 178 7.60 12.28 -16.92
N ALA A 179 8.92 12.38 -16.85
CA ALA A 179 9.65 13.62 -16.97
C ALA A 179 9.55 14.24 -18.38
N HIS A 180 9.53 13.42 -19.43
CA HIS A 180 9.76 13.86 -20.80
C HIS A 180 8.70 13.39 -21.80
N LYS A 181 8.04 12.26 -21.57
CA LYS A 181 7.19 11.57 -22.55
C LYS A 181 5.84 11.14 -21.99
N GLY A 182 4.98 10.68 -22.90
CA GLY A 182 3.65 10.15 -22.57
C GLY A 182 2.54 11.20 -22.67
N ALA A 183 1.31 10.69 -22.76
CA ALA A 183 0.13 11.51 -22.97
C ALA A 183 -0.15 12.46 -21.79
N ALA A 184 0.11 12.02 -20.54
CA ALA A 184 -0.09 12.87 -19.36
C ALA A 184 0.92 14.03 -19.33
N ARG A 185 2.19 13.78 -19.69
CA ARG A 185 3.21 14.86 -19.80
C ARG A 185 2.84 15.86 -20.88
N ALA A 186 2.47 15.38 -22.07
CA ALA A 186 2.07 16.23 -23.18
C ALA A 186 0.86 17.11 -22.82
N ALA A 187 -0.15 16.52 -22.19
CA ALA A 187 -1.34 17.24 -21.73
C ALA A 187 -0.98 18.30 -20.66
N ALA A 188 -0.19 17.92 -19.66
CA ALA A 188 0.21 18.85 -18.58
C ALA A 188 1.03 20.04 -19.12
N THR A 189 1.94 19.79 -20.05
CA THR A 189 2.73 20.86 -20.71
C THR A 189 1.85 21.80 -21.53
N LYS A 190 0.91 21.23 -22.31
CA LYS A 190 -0.02 22.01 -23.14
C LYS A 190 -0.95 22.90 -22.32
N GLU A 191 -1.50 22.36 -21.24
CA GLU A 191 -2.50 23.05 -20.40
C GLU A 191 -1.84 23.89 -19.29
N GLY A 192 -0.53 23.77 -19.07
CA GLY A 192 0.21 24.52 -18.05
C GLY A 192 -0.01 24.03 -16.62
N TYR A 193 -0.32 22.74 -16.42
CA TYR A 193 -0.50 22.15 -15.08
C TYR A 193 0.82 22.09 -14.31
N LYS A 194 0.76 22.27 -12.99
CA LYS A 194 1.88 21.93 -12.11
C LYS A 194 2.18 20.42 -12.24
N THR A 195 3.47 20.09 -12.35
CA THR A 195 3.88 18.70 -12.53
C THR A 195 4.91 18.27 -11.50
N PHE A 196 4.86 16.97 -11.16
CA PHE A 196 5.94 16.24 -10.50
C PHE A 196 6.32 15.02 -11.32
N VAL A 197 7.54 14.56 -11.11
CA VAL A 197 8.10 13.43 -11.88
C VAL A 197 7.90 12.12 -11.10
N ILE A 198 7.41 11.09 -11.80
CA ILE A 198 7.55 9.70 -11.35
C ILE A 198 8.94 9.25 -11.79
N PRO A 199 9.87 8.93 -10.88
CA PRO A 199 11.21 8.49 -11.26
C PRO A 199 11.14 7.24 -12.15
N ASP A 200 11.97 7.20 -13.19
CA ASP A 200 11.97 6.09 -14.17
C ASP A 200 12.38 4.76 -13.52
N ASN A 201 13.25 4.84 -12.54
CA ASN A 201 13.81 3.72 -11.81
C ASN A 201 13.05 3.34 -10.53
N VAL A 202 11.81 3.81 -10.37
CA VAL A 202 10.93 3.41 -9.25
C VAL A 202 9.67 2.75 -9.80
N GLY A 203 9.43 1.50 -9.40
CA GLY A 203 8.21 0.77 -9.72
C GLY A 203 7.00 1.31 -8.95
N GLY A 204 5.78 1.16 -9.52
CA GLY A 204 4.56 1.72 -8.94
C GLY A 204 4.32 1.31 -7.47
N ARG A 205 4.51 0.04 -7.14
CA ARG A 205 4.31 -0.49 -5.77
C ARG A 205 5.37 -0.07 -4.74
N PHE A 206 6.51 0.50 -5.22
CA PHE A 206 7.60 1.06 -4.42
C PHE A 206 7.58 2.60 -4.42
N SER A 207 6.50 3.24 -4.85
CA SER A 207 6.48 4.68 -5.12
C SER A 207 5.85 5.56 -4.04
N VAL A 208 5.49 4.99 -2.88
CA VAL A 208 4.80 5.74 -1.81
C VAL A 208 5.60 6.97 -1.37
N LEU A 209 6.91 6.84 -1.27
CA LEU A 209 7.84 7.92 -0.84
C LEU A 209 8.27 8.85 -1.98
N THR A 210 7.69 8.72 -3.17
CA THR A 210 7.80 9.69 -4.27
C THR A 210 6.64 10.69 -4.22
N PRO A 211 6.58 11.69 -5.12
CA PRO A 211 5.41 12.57 -5.22
C PRO A 211 4.08 11.82 -5.36
N VAL A 212 4.11 10.59 -5.89
CA VAL A 212 2.94 9.71 -6.06
C VAL A 212 2.17 9.51 -4.75
N GLY A 213 2.88 9.23 -3.67
CA GLY A 213 2.28 9.10 -2.33
C GLY A 213 2.31 10.41 -1.54
N LEU A 214 3.47 11.10 -1.53
CA LEU A 214 3.70 12.23 -0.62
C LEU A 214 2.78 13.42 -0.91
N LEU A 215 2.47 13.75 -2.18
CA LEU A 215 1.60 14.89 -2.47
C LEU A 215 0.16 14.69 -2.00
N PRO A 216 -0.54 13.57 -2.32
CA PRO A 216 -1.88 13.32 -1.78
C PRO A 216 -1.92 13.30 -0.25
N ILE A 217 -0.89 12.73 0.39
CA ILE A 217 -0.77 12.66 1.85
C ILE A 217 -0.65 14.08 2.45
N ALA A 218 0.19 14.94 1.85
CA ALA A 218 0.33 16.34 2.27
C ALA A 218 -0.97 17.13 2.08
N VAL A 219 -1.70 16.88 0.99
CA VAL A 219 -3.02 17.49 0.73
C VAL A 219 -4.03 17.08 1.81
N ALA A 220 -4.02 15.84 2.24
CA ALA A 220 -4.86 15.38 3.35
C ALA A 220 -4.47 15.99 4.71
N GLY A 221 -3.32 16.69 4.79
CA GLY A 221 -2.88 17.44 5.96
C GLY A 221 -1.93 16.72 6.89
N PHE A 222 -1.35 15.59 6.47
CA PHE A 222 -0.40 14.82 7.27
C PHE A 222 1.05 15.26 7.04
N ASP A 223 1.90 15.03 8.04
CA ASP A 223 3.31 15.44 8.03
C ASP A 223 4.17 14.48 7.19
N ILE A 224 4.38 14.83 5.92
CA ILE A 224 5.23 14.05 5.01
C ILE A 224 6.71 14.07 5.39
N LYS A 225 7.17 15.07 6.15
CA LYS A 225 8.56 15.10 6.66
C LYS A 225 8.76 14.02 7.72
N ALA A 226 7.77 13.83 8.60
CA ALA A 226 7.82 12.77 9.59
C ALA A 226 7.79 11.38 8.95
N ILE A 227 6.97 11.18 7.89
CA ILE A 227 6.94 9.92 7.10
C ILE A 227 8.33 9.62 6.52
N VAL A 228 8.92 10.58 5.82
CA VAL A 228 10.24 10.44 5.21
C VAL A 228 11.31 10.18 6.27
N GLY A 229 11.25 10.88 7.41
CA GLY A 229 12.16 10.66 8.53
C GLY A 229 12.08 9.26 9.11
N GLY A 230 10.86 8.72 9.28
CA GLY A 230 10.65 7.35 9.73
C GLY A 230 11.21 6.31 8.74
N ALA A 231 10.97 6.52 7.45
CA ALA A 231 11.51 5.67 6.39
C ALA A 231 13.05 5.71 6.33
N ALA A 232 13.65 6.90 6.47
CA ALA A 232 15.10 7.05 6.47
C ALA A 232 15.77 6.39 7.69
N ASP A 233 15.12 6.41 8.85
CA ASP A 233 15.63 5.69 10.02
C ASP A 233 15.50 4.17 9.85
N MET A 234 14.45 3.68 9.18
CA MET A 234 14.30 2.27 8.84
C MET A 234 15.30 1.85 7.74
N GLU A 235 15.59 2.69 6.75
CA GLU A 235 16.65 2.47 5.76
C GLU A 235 17.99 2.19 6.45
N LYS A 236 18.38 3.01 7.46
CA LYS A 236 19.58 2.78 8.25
C LYS A 236 19.51 1.48 9.06
N ALA A 237 18.38 1.17 9.67
CA ALA A 237 18.19 -0.01 10.51
C ALA A 237 18.17 -1.33 9.72
N THR A 238 17.99 -1.25 8.40
CA THR A 238 17.91 -2.42 7.51
C THR A 238 18.99 -2.45 6.43
N GLY A 239 19.99 -1.56 6.52
CA GLY A 239 21.12 -1.49 5.60
C GLY A 239 21.95 -2.78 5.58
N LYS A 240 22.70 -3.01 4.49
CA LYS A 240 23.48 -4.24 4.26
C LYS A 240 24.55 -4.51 5.33
N ASP A 241 25.05 -3.47 5.99
CA ASP A 241 26.09 -3.57 7.03
C ASP A 241 25.51 -3.81 8.43
N VAL A 242 24.17 -3.85 8.58
CA VAL A 242 23.49 -4.21 9.82
C VAL A 242 23.57 -5.72 10.02
N PRO A 243 24.05 -6.22 11.18
CA PRO A 243 24.11 -7.66 11.44
C PRO A 243 22.75 -8.33 11.24
N PHE A 244 22.75 -9.53 10.65
CA PHE A 244 21.53 -10.28 10.35
C PHE A 244 20.56 -10.35 11.54
N ALA A 245 21.08 -10.64 12.74
CA ALA A 245 20.29 -10.77 13.95
C ALA A 245 19.65 -9.46 14.45
N GLU A 246 20.12 -8.31 13.94
CA GLU A 246 19.64 -6.97 14.30
C GLU A 246 18.80 -6.33 13.19
N ASN A 247 18.79 -6.92 11.99
CA ASN A 247 18.09 -6.42 10.82
C ASN A 247 16.67 -7.04 10.71
N PRO A 248 15.61 -6.30 11.07
CA PRO A 248 14.26 -6.86 11.10
C PRO A 248 13.75 -7.26 9.71
N ALA A 249 14.13 -6.55 8.65
CA ALA A 249 13.70 -6.87 7.29
C ALA A 249 14.40 -8.15 6.76
N ALA A 250 15.68 -8.31 7.07
CA ALA A 250 16.44 -9.51 6.77
C ALA A 250 15.85 -10.76 7.45
N ILE A 251 15.54 -10.63 8.75
CA ILE A 251 14.90 -11.72 9.52
C ILE A 251 13.52 -12.04 8.97
N TYR A 252 12.70 -11.01 8.65
CA TYR A 252 11.36 -11.21 8.12
C TYR A 252 11.40 -11.91 6.75
N ALA A 253 12.27 -11.49 5.84
CA ALA A 253 12.47 -12.16 4.57
C ALA A 253 12.92 -13.62 4.73
N ALA A 254 13.85 -13.88 5.65
CA ALA A 254 14.35 -15.22 5.94
C ALA A 254 13.27 -16.15 6.51
N VAL A 255 12.52 -15.71 7.52
CA VAL A 255 11.49 -16.55 8.14
C VAL A 255 10.33 -16.88 7.17
N ARG A 256 9.92 -15.92 6.34
CA ARG A 256 8.91 -16.15 5.28
C ARG A 256 9.38 -17.24 4.30
N ASN A 257 10.60 -17.13 3.80
CA ASN A 257 11.17 -18.10 2.88
C ASN A 257 11.40 -19.46 3.52
N ALA A 258 11.80 -19.53 4.79
CA ALA A 258 11.90 -20.79 5.53
C ALA A 258 10.52 -21.45 5.71
N LEU A 259 9.49 -20.70 6.08
CA LEU A 259 8.12 -21.21 6.18
C LEU A 259 7.60 -21.73 4.82
N TYR A 260 7.92 -21.02 3.73
CA TYR A 260 7.55 -21.43 2.38
C TYR A 260 8.24 -22.73 1.95
N ALA A 261 9.56 -22.81 2.14
CA ALA A 261 10.37 -23.90 1.61
C ALA A 261 10.31 -25.15 2.50
N GLU A 262 10.38 -24.99 3.83
CA GLU A 262 10.49 -26.11 4.78
C GLU A 262 9.10 -26.53 5.31
N ALA A 263 8.27 -25.58 5.74
CA ALA A 263 6.97 -25.87 6.34
C ALA A 263 5.80 -25.90 5.33
N GLY A 264 6.08 -25.68 4.04
CA GLY A 264 5.06 -25.74 2.98
C GLY A 264 4.00 -24.65 3.06
N LYS A 265 4.27 -23.54 3.76
CA LYS A 265 3.34 -22.43 3.92
C LYS A 265 3.31 -21.58 2.65
N LYS A 266 2.21 -21.59 1.92
CA LYS A 266 2.06 -20.97 0.60
C LYS A 266 1.30 -19.65 0.61
N ILE A 267 0.62 -19.34 1.71
CA ILE A 267 -0.24 -18.16 1.85
C ILE A 267 0.18 -17.43 3.12
N GLU A 268 0.49 -16.15 2.98
CA GLU A 268 0.69 -15.24 4.09
C GLU A 268 -0.54 -14.36 4.27
N ILE A 269 -1.09 -14.34 5.48
CA ILE A 269 -2.21 -13.47 5.83
C ILE A 269 -1.66 -12.31 6.65
N LEU A 270 -1.67 -11.10 6.09
CA LEU A 270 -1.40 -9.89 6.86
C LEU A 270 -2.63 -9.55 7.69
N VAL A 271 -2.45 -9.52 9.00
CA VAL A 271 -3.52 -9.32 9.98
C VAL A 271 -3.34 -7.99 10.70
N ASN A 272 -4.41 -7.27 10.89
CA ASN A 272 -4.45 -6.12 11.78
C ASN A 272 -5.67 -6.19 12.73
N PHE A 273 -5.57 -5.53 13.90
CA PHE A 273 -6.65 -5.33 14.87
C PHE A 273 -7.08 -3.85 14.93
N GLN A 274 -6.71 -3.08 13.89
CA GLN A 274 -7.03 -1.66 13.74
C GLN A 274 -7.64 -1.45 12.35
N PRO A 275 -8.96 -1.23 12.22
CA PRO A 275 -9.63 -1.11 10.92
C PRO A 275 -9.04 -0.04 10.00
N LYS A 276 -8.37 0.96 10.57
CA LYS A 276 -7.64 1.99 9.82
C LYS A 276 -6.49 1.44 8.97
N LEU A 277 -6.00 0.24 9.24
CA LEU A 277 -4.90 -0.40 8.51
C LEU A 277 -5.37 -1.23 7.31
N HIS A 278 -6.67 -1.25 7.01
CA HIS A 278 -7.21 -1.99 5.87
C HIS A 278 -6.44 -1.70 4.57
N TYR A 279 -6.29 -0.44 4.19
CA TYR A 279 -5.56 -0.09 2.96
C TYR A 279 -4.03 -0.25 3.06
N MET A 280 -3.46 -0.33 4.25
CA MET A 280 -2.07 -0.77 4.43
C MET A 280 -1.92 -2.23 3.99
N SER A 281 -2.89 -3.07 4.32
CA SER A 281 -2.95 -4.46 3.86
C SER A 281 -3.16 -4.56 2.33
N GLU A 282 -4.00 -3.69 1.75
CA GLU A 282 -4.20 -3.65 0.29
C GLU A 282 -2.93 -3.23 -0.48
N TRP A 283 -2.20 -2.21 0.02
CA TRP A 283 -0.89 -1.83 -0.52
C TRP A 283 0.12 -2.96 -0.40
N TRP A 284 0.18 -3.62 0.76
CA TRP A 284 1.08 -4.74 1.02
C TRP A 284 0.79 -5.93 0.09
N LYS A 285 -0.49 -6.23 -0.19
CA LYS A 285 -0.86 -7.28 -1.16
C LYS A 285 -0.32 -6.98 -2.55
N GLN A 286 -0.40 -5.73 -3.02
CA GLN A 286 0.21 -5.36 -4.29
C GLN A 286 1.73 -5.49 -4.24
N LEU A 287 2.35 -5.00 -3.16
CA LEU A 287 3.81 -5.04 -3.00
C LEU A 287 4.33 -6.48 -3.17
N TYR A 288 3.81 -7.42 -2.41
CA TYR A 288 4.26 -8.82 -2.44
C TYR A 288 3.71 -9.62 -3.63
N GLY A 289 2.46 -9.45 -3.97
CA GLY A 289 1.82 -10.18 -5.07
C GLY A 289 2.48 -9.94 -6.41
N GLU A 290 2.73 -8.69 -6.77
CA GLU A 290 3.43 -8.34 -8.01
C GLU A 290 4.93 -8.63 -7.95
N SER A 291 5.54 -8.66 -6.76
CA SER A 291 6.99 -8.88 -6.64
C SER A 291 7.37 -10.34 -6.62
N GLU A 292 6.63 -11.19 -5.93
CA GLU A 292 6.99 -12.59 -5.69
C GLU A 292 6.25 -13.60 -6.59
N GLY A 293 5.01 -13.32 -7.01
CA GLY A 293 4.17 -14.24 -7.78
C GLY A 293 4.63 -14.42 -9.23
N LYS A 294 5.76 -15.12 -9.44
CA LYS A 294 6.39 -15.32 -10.74
C LYS A 294 6.97 -16.72 -10.88
N ASP A 295 7.12 -17.19 -12.11
CA ASP A 295 7.77 -18.46 -12.45
C ASP A 295 7.20 -19.67 -11.68
N GLY A 296 5.90 -19.65 -11.37
CA GLY A 296 5.23 -20.69 -10.58
C GLY A 296 5.63 -20.70 -9.10
N LYS A 297 6.26 -19.65 -8.60
CA LYS A 297 6.72 -19.48 -7.23
C LYS A 297 5.99 -18.32 -6.54
N GLY A 298 6.28 -18.15 -5.26
CA GLY A 298 5.86 -17.02 -4.45
C GLY A 298 4.84 -17.42 -3.38
N ILE A 299 4.81 -16.60 -2.34
CA ILE A 299 3.86 -16.70 -1.23
C ILE A 299 2.66 -15.84 -1.60
N PHE A 300 1.44 -16.42 -1.61
CA PHE A 300 0.23 -15.68 -1.94
C PHE A 300 -0.11 -14.70 -0.80
N PRO A 301 -0.18 -13.38 -1.07
CA PRO A 301 -0.49 -12.39 -0.05
C PRO A 301 -2.00 -12.25 0.13
N ALA A 302 -2.50 -12.63 1.29
CA ALA A 302 -3.87 -12.40 1.74
C ALA A 302 -3.90 -11.38 2.88
N ALA A 303 -5.07 -10.91 3.27
CA ALA A 303 -5.22 -10.03 4.43
C ALA A 303 -6.54 -10.28 5.15
N CYS A 304 -6.54 -10.04 6.48
CA CYS A 304 -7.73 -10.05 7.32
C CYS A 304 -7.71 -8.88 8.29
N ASP A 305 -8.89 -8.29 8.50
CA ASP A 305 -9.13 -7.25 9.50
C ASP A 305 -9.81 -7.87 10.72
N PHE A 306 -9.07 -8.13 11.78
CA PHE A 306 -9.63 -8.67 13.01
C PHE A 306 -10.13 -7.54 13.92
N THR A 307 -11.18 -7.75 14.72
CA THR A 307 -11.88 -9.03 15.00
C THR A 307 -12.93 -9.42 13.96
N THR A 308 -13.28 -8.52 13.03
CA THR A 308 -14.41 -8.76 12.10
C THR A 308 -14.25 -10.05 11.31
N ASP A 309 -13.05 -10.30 10.77
CA ASP A 309 -12.78 -11.50 9.98
C ASP A 309 -12.58 -12.79 10.81
N LEU A 310 -12.52 -12.69 12.14
CA LEU A 310 -12.66 -13.90 12.98
C LEU A 310 -14.08 -14.50 12.87
N HIS A 311 -15.08 -13.66 12.52
CA HIS A 311 -16.46 -14.10 12.28
C HIS A 311 -16.73 -14.51 10.83
N SER A 312 -15.71 -14.54 9.98
CA SER A 312 -15.77 -15.00 8.58
C SER A 312 -14.67 -16.03 8.28
N MET A 313 -13.42 -15.65 8.41
CA MET A 313 -12.25 -16.46 8.09
C MET A 313 -11.68 -17.26 9.28
N GLY A 314 -12.09 -16.91 10.52
CA GLY A 314 -11.54 -17.52 11.73
C GLY A 314 -11.65 -19.05 11.75
N GLN A 315 -12.80 -19.62 11.33
CA GLN A 315 -12.98 -21.07 11.24
C GLN A 315 -11.97 -21.72 10.29
N TRP A 316 -11.77 -21.13 9.10
CA TRP A 316 -10.84 -21.67 8.12
C TRP A 316 -9.38 -21.57 8.59
N ILE A 317 -9.02 -20.43 9.20
CA ILE A 317 -7.68 -20.23 9.74
C ILE A 317 -7.40 -21.24 10.86
N GLN A 318 -8.37 -21.48 11.76
CA GLN A 318 -8.22 -22.38 12.89
C GLN A 318 -8.15 -23.87 12.49
N GLU A 319 -9.00 -24.33 11.55
CA GLU A 319 -9.20 -25.76 11.26
C GLU A 319 -9.06 -26.13 9.77
N GLY A 320 -8.82 -25.15 8.87
CA GLY A 320 -8.65 -25.41 7.44
C GLY A 320 -7.30 -26.02 7.09
N GLU A 321 -6.92 -25.98 5.83
CA GLU A 321 -5.63 -26.47 5.34
C GLU A 321 -4.46 -25.71 5.96
N ARG A 322 -3.41 -26.43 6.35
CA ARG A 322 -2.22 -25.85 7.03
C ARG A 322 -1.22 -25.19 6.09
N SER A 323 -1.69 -24.65 4.96
CA SER A 323 -0.87 -23.94 3.95
C SER A 323 -0.59 -22.47 4.28
N ILE A 324 -1.15 -21.94 5.37
CA ILE A 324 -1.08 -20.53 5.76
C ILE A 324 -0.11 -20.26 6.91
N PHE A 325 0.31 -18.99 7.00
CA PHE A 325 0.88 -18.35 8.19
C PHE A 325 0.40 -16.91 8.29
N GLU A 326 0.53 -16.31 9.46
CA GLU A 326 0.08 -14.95 9.73
C GLU A 326 1.25 -14.02 10.00
N THR A 327 1.12 -12.77 9.53
CA THR A 327 1.93 -11.62 9.97
C THR A 327 1.00 -10.57 10.56
N VAL A 328 1.10 -10.34 11.87
CA VAL A 328 0.22 -9.43 12.60
C VAL A 328 0.89 -8.07 12.79
N ILE A 329 0.28 -6.99 12.29
CA ILE A 329 0.67 -5.62 12.63
C ILE A 329 -0.03 -5.25 13.94
N SER A 330 0.74 -5.13 15.01
CA SER A 330 0.26 -4.84 16.36
C SER A 330 0.62 -3.41 16.78
N ILE A 331 -0.38 -2.54 16.94
CA ILE A 331 -0.18 -1.16 17.42
C ILE A 331 -0.12 -1.17 18.95
N GLU A 332 1.02 -0.78 19.56
CA GLU A 332 1.20 -0.85 21.00
C GLU A 332 0.31 0.15 21.76
N THR A 333 0.20 1.38 21.25
CA THR A 333 -0.57 2.45 21.89
C THR A 333 -1.49 3.14 20.88
N PRO A 334 -2.81 3.11 21.04
CA PRO A 334 -3.73 3.84 20.19
C PRO A 334 -3.68 5.35 20.48
N GLU A 335 -4.05 6.17 19.51
CA GLU A 335 -4.13 7.63 19.66
C GLU A 335 -5.24 8.06 20.64
N LYS A 336 -6.36 7.36 20.63
CA LYS A 336 -7.55 7.70 21.40
C LYS A 336 -7.76 6.73 22.57
N SER A 337 -8.45 7.20 23.60
CA SER A 337 -8.80 6.40 24.78
C SER A 337 -10.31 6.39 24.98
N LEU A 338 -10.87 5.20 25.17
CA LEU A 338 -12.27 5.00 25.48
C LEU A 338 -12.37 3.92 26.57
N LEU A 339 -13.08 4.25 27.66
CA LEU A 339 -13.33 3.31 28.74
C LEU A 339 -14.65 2.59 28.52
N PHE A 340 -14.68 1.31 28.89
CA PHE A 340 -15.89 0.51 28.87
C PHE A 340 -16.79 0.92 30.05
N PRO A 341 -18.08 1.28 29.82
CA PRO A 341 -18.99 1.74 30.89
C PRO A 341 -19.46 0.56 31.76
N HIS A 342 -19.90 0.88 32.96
CA HIS A 342 -20.66 -0.03 33.81
C HIS A 342 -22.15 0.07 33.45
N ASP A 343 -22.85 -1.06 33.38
CA ASP A 343 -24.30 -1.15 33.22
C ASP A 343 -24.93 -1.74 34.46
N GLU A 344 -25.94 -1.07 35.02
CA GLU A 344 -26.57 -1.51 36.29
C GLU A 344 -27.32 -2.84 36.15
N GLU A 345 -27.90 -3.13 34.97
CA GLU A 345 -28.65 -4.35 34.73
C GLU A 345 -27.74 -5.52 34.32
N ASN A 346 -26.58 -5.22 33.69
CA ASN A 346 -25.60 -6.20 33.23
C ASN A 346 -26.21 -7.35 32.42
N LEU A 347 -27.19 -7.07 31.57
CA LEU A 347 -27.90 -8.09 30.79
C LEU A 347 -27.00 -8.79 29.78
N ASP A 348 -25.95 -8.10 29.27
CA ASP A 348 -24.94 -8.62 28.37
C ASP A 348 -23.81 -9.38 29.10
N GLY A 349 -23.77 -9.33 30.45
CA GLY A 349 -22.75 -9.98 31.26
C GLY A 349 -21.36 -9.33 31.17
N LEU A 350 -21.22 -8.12 30.63
CA LEU A 350 -19.93 -7.51 30.31
C LEU A 350 -19.38 -6.57 31.41
N ASN A 351 -19.99 -6.45 32.57
CA ASN A 351 -19.48 -5.59 33.66
C ASN A 351 -18.08 -5.96 34.16
N PHE A 352 -17.57 -7.16 33.88
CA PHE A 352 -16.18 -7.52 34.16
C PHE A 352 -15.15 -6.70 33.32
N LEU A 353 -15.61 -6.02 32.28
CA LEU A 353 -14.83 -5.09 31.45
C LEU A 353 -14.97 -3.63 31.92
N ALA A 354 -15.91 -3.32 32.79
CA ALA A 354 -16.17 -1.95 33.23
C ALA A 354 -14.92 -1.27 33.82
N GLY A 355 -14.65 -0.06 33.35
CA GLY A 355 -13.44 0.70 33.71
C GLY A 355 -12.17 0.33 32.95
N LYS A 356 -12.17 -0.75 32.19
CA LYS A 356 -11.04 -1.08 31.27
C LYS A 356 -11.11 -0.23 30.01
N ARG A 357 -9.96 0.02 29.41
CA ARG A 357 -9.91 0.61 28.06
C ARG A 357 -10.37 -0.39 27.02
N VAL A 358 -11.10 0.08 26.00
CA VAL A 358 -11.48 -0.77 24.86
C VAL A 358 -10.23 -1.36 24.17
N ASP A 359 -9.12 -0.62 24.15
CA ASP A 359 -7.83 -1.11 23.62
C ASP A 359 -7.27 -2.31 24.42
N GLU A 360 -7.45 -2.35 25.75
CA GLU A 360 -7.03 -3.50 26.54
C GLU A 360 -7.80 -4.77 26.14
N VAL A 361 -9.10 -4.63 25.85
CA VAL A 361 -9.92 -5.74 25.36
C VAL A 361 -9.44 -6.19 23.96
N ASN A 362 -9.17 -5.24 23.08
CA ASN A 362 -8.65 -5.52 21.74
C ASN A 362 -7.28 -6.22 21.79
N LYS A 363 -6.39 -5.83 22.72
CA LYS A 363 -5.10 -6.50 22.93
C LYS A 363 -5.26 -7.94 23.45
N MET A 364 -6.25 -8.18 24.29
CA MET A 364 -6.55 -9.55 24.74
C MET A 364 -7.15 -10.39 23.62
N ALA A 365 -7.95 -9.79 22.73
CA ALA A 365 -8.42 -10.45 21.52
C ALA A 365 -7.24 -10.83 20.58
N GLU A 366 -6.29 -9.90 20.34
CA GLU A 366 -5.07 -10.15 19.57
C GLU A 366 -4.27 -11.31 20.17
N LEU A 367 -4.01 -11.28 21.48
CA LEU A 367 -3.24 -12.31 22.17
C LEU A 367 -3.95 -13.65 22.15
N GLY A 368 -5.25 -13.70 22.47
CA GLY A 368 -6.07 -14.90 22.49
C GLY A 368 -6.14 -15.56 21.11
N THR A 369 -6.33 -14.77 20.06
CA THR A 369 -6.33 -15.24 18.67
C THR A 369 -4.96 -15.82 18.30
N ARG A 370 -3.87 -15.13 18.61
CA ARG A 370 -2.51 -15.60 18.34
C ARG A 370 -2.24 -16.96 19.01
N LEU A 371 -2.65 -17.12 20.27
CA LEU A 371 -2.48 -18.39 20.99
C LEU A 371 -3.28 -19.51 20.32
N ALA A 372 -4.55 -19.28 20.02
CA ALA A 372 -5.42 -20.28 19.40
C ALA A 372 -4.92 -20.70 18.00
N HIS A 373 -4.55 -19.75 17.15
CA HIS A 373 -4.07 -20.05 15.79
C HIS A 373 -2.73 -20.80 15.82
N VAL A 374 -1.82 -20.40 16.71
CA VAL A 374 -0.53 -21.11 16.88
C VAL A 374 -0.74 -22.55 17.38
N ASP A 375 -1.61 -22.74 18.37
CA ASP A 375 -1.97 -24.09 18.87
C ASP A 375 -2.67 -24.93 17.77
N GLY A 376 -3.40 -24.27 16.86
CA GLY A 376 -4.00 -24.86 15.67
C GLY A 376 -3.02 -25.14 14.51
N GLY A 377 -1.73 -24.84 14.66
CA GLY A 377 -0.71 -25.14 13.65
C GLY A 377 -0.47 -24.01 12.62
N VAL A 378 -0.86 -22.75 12.93
CA VAL A 378 -0.63 -21.59 12.09
C VAL A 378 0.55 -20.79 12.64
N PRO A 379 1.70 -20.74 11.94
CA PRO A 379 2.82 -19.90 12.33
C PRO A 379 2.42 -18.42 12.39
N ASN A 380 2.95 -17.69 13.36
CA ASN A 380 2.60 -16.28 13.57
C ASN A 380 3.85 -15.43 13.74
N ILE A 381 3.97 -14.42 12.90
CA ILE A 381 4.97 -13.35 12.96
C ILE A 381 4.25 -12.12 13.51
N ARG A 382 4.91 -11.35 14.38
CA ARG A 382 4.36 -10.11 14.91
C ARG A 382 5.27 -8.94 14.60
N VAL A 383 4.73 -7.92 13.95
CA VAL A 383 5.34 -6.62 13.74
C VAL A 383 4.74 -5.64 14.74
N SER A 384 5.47 -5.30 15.79
CA SER A 384 5.00 -4.37 16.81
C SER A 384 5.36 -2.94 16.43
N VAL A 385 4.36 -2.07 16.44
CA VAL A 385 4.43 -0.66 16.08
C VAL A 385 4.08 0.16 17.32
N PRO A 386 4.98 1.03 17.80
CA PRO A 386 4.77 1.76 19.06
C PRO A 386 3.50 2.61 19.06
N GLN A 387 3.20 3.28 17.94
CA GLN A 387 2.04 4.12 17.77
C GLN A 387 1.69 4.27 16.30
N LEU A 388 0.43 4.46 15.96
CA LEU A 388 0.00 4.77 14.61
C LEU A 388 0.14 6.28 14.36
N ASN A 389 1.22 6.68 13.72
CA ASN A 389 1.52 8.04 13.31
C ASN A 389 2.37 8.06 12.03
N GLU A 390 2.62 9.25 11.50
CA GLU A 390 3.36 9.47 10.25
C GLU A 390 4.75 8.83 10.27
N TYR A 391 5.49 8.99 11.37
CA TYR A 391 6.85 8.47 11.50
C TYR A 391 6.89 6.94 11.43
N TYR A 392 6.02 6.26 12.18
CA TYR A 392 5.99 4.80 12.17
C TYR A 392 5.39 4.22 10.91
N LEU A 393 4.47 4.92 10.23
CA LEU A 393 4.01 4.50 8.91
C LEU A 393 5.15 4.58 7.88
N GLY A 394 6.01 5.60 7.95
CA GLY A 394 7.24 5.66 7.16
C GLY A 394 8.15 4.45 7.40
N GLN A 395 8.33 4.05 8.65
CA GLN A 395 9.09 2.84 8.99
C GLN A 395 8.46 1.56 8.42
N ILE A 396 7.13 1.39 8.54
CA ILE A 396 6.41 0.22 8.03
C ILE A 396 6.56 0.11 6.50
N ILE A 397 6.39 1.22 5.79
CA ILE A 397 6.49 1.26 4.34
C ILE A 397 7.87 0.79 3.90
N TYR A 398 8.93 1.41 4.39
CA TYR A 398 10.28 1.03 3.98
C TYR A 398 10.68 -0.37 4.46
N PHE A 399 10.27 -0.77 5.66
CA PHE A 399 10.47 -2.13 6.17
C PHE A 399 9.92 -3.19 5.21
N PHE A 400 8.70 -3.03 4.73
CA PHE A 400 8.11 -4.00 3.80
C PHE A 400 8.72 -3.90 2.40
N GLU A 401 9.09 -2.71 1.93
CA GLU A 401 9.74 -2.54 0.63
C GLU A 401 11.10 -3.27 0.58
N ILE A 402 11.98 -3.06 1.55
CA ILE A 402 13.30 -3.70 1.58
C ILE A 402 13.17 -5.22 1.85
N ALA A 403 12.29 -5.64 2.75
CA ALA A 403 12.04 -7.06 3.00
C ALA A 403 11.50 -7.77 1.76
N CYS A 404 10.64 -7.13 0.99
CA CYS A 404 10.12 -7.64 -0.28
C CYS A 404 11.23 -7.78 -1.33
N GLY A 405 12.10 -6.79 -1.46
CA GLY A 405 13.27 -6.85 -2.36
C GLY A 405 14.20 -8.01 -2.02
N ILE A 406 14.52 -8.19 -0.73
CA ILE A 406 15.33 -9.33 -0.25
C ILE A 406 14.61 -10.65 -0.53
N SER A 407 13.33 -10.79 -0.16
CA SER A 407 12.56 -12.02 -0.28
C SER A 407 12.39 -12.47 -1.73
N GLY A 408 12.16 -11.53 -2.67
CA GLY A 408 12.11 -11.85 -4.10
C GLY A 408 13.43 -12.39 -4.64
N ASN A 409 14.57 -11.87 -4.18
CA ASN A 409 15.88 -12.42 -4.51
C ASN A 409 16.08 -13.83 -3.93
N LEU A 410 15.64 -14.09 -2.69
CA LEU A 410 15.69 -15.43 -2.09
C LEU A 410 14.85 -16.45 -2.87
N LEU A 411 13.71 -16.04 -3.42
CA LEU A 411 12.88 -16.85 -4.32
C LEU A 411 13.48 -17.02 -5.72
N ALA A 412 14.57 -16.31 -6.03
CA ALA A 412 15.21 -16.25 -7.34
C ALA A 412 14.21 -15.83 -8.45
N VAL A 413 13.46 -14.77 -8.20
CA VAL A 413 12.57 -14.10 -9.16
C VAL A 413 12.98 -12.63 -9.33
N ASN A 414 12.55 -11.97 -10.43
CA ASN A 414 12.70 -10.52 -10.55
C ASN A 414 11.60 -9.81 -9.73
N PRO A 415 11.91 -9.15 -8.58
CA PRO A 415 10.89 -8.56 -7.73
C PRO A 415 10.32 -7.23 -8.26
N PHE A 416 10.86 -6.67 -9.35
CA PHE A 416 10.57 -5.30 -9.75
C PHE A 416 9.78 -5.17 -11.06
N ASN A 417 9.62 -6.24 -11.85
CA ASN A 417 8.76 -6.28 -13.02
C ASN A 417 7.39 -6.91 -12.71
N GLN A 418 6.46 -6.89 -13.66
CA GLN A 418 5.13 -7.50 -13.57
C GLN A 418 4.61 -7.97 -14.93
N PRO A 419 5.26 -8.96 -15.57
CA PRO A 419 4.88 -9.38 -16.94
C PRO A 419 3.47 -10.01 -17.01
N GLY A 420 3.00 -10.62 -15.94
CA GLY A 420 1.70 -11.32 -15.88
C GLY A 420 0.49 -10.43 -16.13
N VAL A 421 0.59 -9.12 -15.85
CA VAL A 421 -0.54 -8.20 -16.03
C VAL A 421 -0.72 -7.71 -17.48
N GLU A 422 0.18 -8.03 -18.39
CA GLU A 422 0.09 -7.55 -19.78
C GLU A 422 -0.96 -8.33 -20.60
N ALA A 423 -1.19 -9.60 -20.27
CA ALA A 423 -2.12 -10.45 -21.02
C ALA A 423 -3.57 -9.93 -20.98
N TYR A 424 -4.09 -9.58 -19.80
CA TYR A 424 -5.47 -9.08 -19.70
C TYR A 424 -5.64 -7.71 -20.39
N LYS A 425 -4.64 -6.84 -20.31
CA LYS A 425 -4.66 -5.53 -20.99
C LYS A 425 -4.75 -5.69 -22.50
N LYS A 426 -3.94 -6.60 -23.07
CA LYS A 426 -3.96 -6.93 -24.49
C LYS A 426 -5.35 -7.43 -24.91
N ASN A 427 -5.94 -8.35 -24.15
CA ASN A 427 -7.28 -8.86 -24.40
C ASN A 427 -8.35 -7.76 -24.33
N MET A 428 -8.29 -6.91 -23.31
CA MET A 428 -9.21 -5.77 -23.15
C MET A 428 -9.12 -4.81 -24.36
N PHE A 429 -7.91 -4.47 -24.79
CA PHE A 429 -7.71 -3.60 -25.97
C PHE A 429 -8.24 -4.23 -27.25
N ALA A 430 -8.04 -5.53 -27.44
CA ALA A 430 -8.59 -6.28 -28.56
C ALA A 430 -10.12 -6.29 -28.56
N LEU A 431 -10.74 -6.55 -27.40
CA LEU A 431 -12.20 -6.55 -27.23
C LEU A 431 -12.84 -5.17 -27.45
N LEU A 432 -12.11 -4.10 -27.11
CA LEU A 432 -12.53 -2.72 -27.35
C LEU A 432 -12.23 -2.22 -28.77
N ASN A 433 -11.69 -3.06 -29.65
CA ASN A 433 -11.28 -2.70 -31.01
C ASN A 433 -10.34 -1.48 -31.04
N LYS A 434 -9.39 -1.44 -30.10
CA LYS A 434 -8.40 -0.35 -30.03
C LYS A 434 -7.56 -0.32 -31.31
N PRO A 435 -7.37 0.86 -31.95
CA PRO A 435 -6.49 0.99 -33.10
C PRO A 435 -5.09 0.40 -32.84
N GLY A 436 -4.59 -0.42 -33.78
CA GLY A 436 -3.34 -1.16 -33.67
C GLY A 436 -3.48 -2.55 -33.03
N TYR A 437 -4.69 -3.01 -32.73
CA TYR A 437 -5.00 -4.35 -32.19
C TYR A 437 -5.96 -5.15 -33.10
N GLU A 438 -5.99 -4.85 -34.41
CA GLU A 438 -6.94 -5.42 -35.36
C GLU A 438 -6.80 -6.95 -35.47
N ALA A 439 -5.56 -7.46 -35.49
CA ALA A 439 -5.28 -8.90 -35.57
C ALA A 439 -5.73 -9.63 -34.29
N GLU A 440 -5.43 -9.08 -33.13
CA GLU A 440 -5.86 -9.61 -31.85
C GLU A 440 -7.38 -9.56 -31.68
N SER A 441 -8.02 -8.48 -32.16
CA SER A 441 -9.48 -8.34 -32.15
C SER A 441 -10.14 -9.45 -32.97
N ALA A 442 -9.66 -9.70 -34.20
CA ALA A 442 -10.16 -10.78 -35.04
C ALA A 442 -9.98 -12.17 -34.39
N ALA A 443 -8.80 -12.42 -33.81
CA ALA A 443 -8.50 -13.68 -33.15
C ALA A 443 -9.39 -13.94 -31.94
N ILE A 444 -9.63 -12.92 -31.08
CA ILE A 444 -10.47 -13.08 -29.88
C ILE A 444 -11.94 -13.23 -30.23
N GLN A 445 -12.44 -12.52 -31.26
CA GLN A 445 -13.82 -12.69 -31.76
C GLN A 445 -14.07 -14.08 -32.32
N LYS A 446 -13.10 -14.64 -33.08
CA LYS A 446 -13.18 -16.03 -33.56
C LYS A 446 -13.29 -17.02 -32.40
N ARG A 447 -12.39 -16.89 -31.41
CA ARG A 447 -12.42 -17.73 -30.20
C ARG A 447 -13.78 -17.68 -29.47
N LEU A 448 -14.33 -16.47 -29.26
CA LEU A 448 -15.62 -16.29 -28.59
C LEU A 448 -16.80 -16.86 -29.41
N ALA A 449 -16.67 -16.93 -30.75
CA ALA A 449 -17.68 -17.56 -31.60
C ALA A 449 -17.61 -19.09 -31.53
N GLU A 450 -16.43 -19.67 -31.29
CA GLU A 450 -16.22 -21.12 -31.14
C GLU A 450 -16.63 -21.63 -29.74
N GLU A 451 -16.69 -20.75 -28.71
CA GLU A 451 -17.12 -21.06 -27.35
C GLU A 451 -18.65 -21.02 -27.15
N LYS A 452 -19.42 -20.54 -28.15
CA LYS A 452 -20.88 -20.52 -28.16
C LYS A 452 -21.44 -21.76 -28.87
#